data_6bd7e116373bb1fccd271a650b6a66ee
#
_entry.id   6bd7e116373bb1fccd271a650b6a66ee
#
_cell.length_a   1.000
_cell.length_b   1.000
_cell.length_c   1.000
_cell.angle_alpha   90.00
_cell.angle_beta   90.00
_cell.angle_gamma   90.00
#
_symmetry.space_group_name_H-M   'P 1'
#
loop_
_entity.id
_entity.type
_entity.pdbx_description
1 polymer ?
#
loop_
_entity_poly.entity_id
_entity_poly.type
_entity_poly.pdbx_seq_one_letter_code
_entity_poly.pdbx_strand_id
1 'polypeptide(L)'
;MTTTPRVTVVIPAYNAAGFVRRAVDSVLAQTLTDLELLVVDDGSRDATRDVLATYGPRLRLLTQANAGPAAARNHGLREARGEYVAFLDADDAWLPGKLAQQVALLDARPDVGFCSTATRVVDQAGAPAGDWPCCAGDEPMPDLLFMRSAAVSGSTSGVLARRALLLDAGGFDERLRGFEDPDLWIRLSSRTGYACIPEALTVVVRTPGSVSSHLPRMRAATLASFRKNRALLPAARRGAYWRAACAGALADYAKMAWRAGDRRHGLAWAAEALLRAPLGRGRLVAGLLLAMLRGQRL
;
A
#
# COMPACT_ATOMS: atom_id res chain seq x y z
N MET A 1 11.17 -13.22 -31.81
CA MET A 1 11.78 -12.45 -30.69
C MET A 1 10.61 -12.01 -29.80
N THR A 2 10.50 -12.53 -28.61
CA THR A 2 9.48 -12.08 -27.65
C THR A 2 9.88 -10.68 -27.20
N THR A 3 9.12 -9.67 -27.61
CA THR A 3 9.33 -8.29 -27.16
C THR A 3 9.14 -8.23 -25.65
N THR A 4 10.03 -7.55 -24.95
CA THR A 4 9.90 -7.31 -23.52
C THR A 4 8.66 -6.43 -23.30
N PRO A 5 7.68 -6.82 -22.49
CA PRO A 5 6.50 -6.00 -22.26
C PRO A 5 6.85 -4.69 -21.56
N ARG A 6 6.07 -3.65 -21.80
CA ARG A 6 6.26 -2.37 -21.11
C ARG A 6 5.94 -2.49 -19.62
N VAL A 7 4.85 -3.15 -19.28
CA VAL A 7 4.39 -3.29 -17.90
C VAL A 7 4.17 -4.76 -17.56
N THR A 8 4.64 -5.17 -16.39
CA THR A 8 4.18 -6.38 -15.72
C THR A 8 3.17 -5.98 -14.66
N VAL A 9 1.98 -6.57 -14.70
CA VAL A 9 1.00 -6.49 -13.62
C VAL A 9 1.09 -7.74 -12.76
N VAL A 10 1.19 -7.58 -11.45
CA VAL A 10 1.24 -8.68 -10.48
C VAL A 10 0.00 -8.63 -9.60
N ILE A 11 -0.80 -9.69 -9.60
CA ILE A 11 -1.96 -9.87 -8.73
C ILE A 11 -1.65 -10.98 -7.71
N PRO A 12 -1.44 -10.68 -6.42
CA PRO A 12 -1.39 -11.71 -5.38
C PRO A 12 -2.83 -12.20 -5.11
N ALA A 13 -3.06 -13.51 -5.11
CA ALA A 13 -4.38 -14.09 -4.88
C ALA A 13 -4.32 -15.18 -3.79
N TYR A 14 -5.23 -15.11 -2.83
CA TYR A 14 -5.43 -16.13 -1.82
C TYR A 14 -6.90 -16.22 -1.43
N ASN A 15 -7.53 -17.37 -1.68
CA ASN A 15 -8.97 -17.59 -1.47
C ASN A 15 -9.82 -16.44 -2.08
N ALA A 16 -9.59 -16.17 -3.37
CA ALA A 16 -10.10 -15.00 -4.08
C ALA A 16 -11.16 -15.34 -5.14
N ALA A 17 -11.70 -16.55 -5.13
CA ALA A 17 -12.63 -17.04 -6.17
C ALA A 17 -13.82 -16.10 -6.43
N GLY A 18 -14.32 -15.43 -5.39
CA GLY A 18 -15.47 -14.54 -5.47
C GLY A 18 -15.19 -13.16 -6.11
N PHE A 19 -13.92 -12.74 -6.24
CA PHE A 19 -13.59 -11.37 -6.64
C PHE A 19 -12.42 -11.23 -7.61
N VAL A 20 -11.52 -12.21 -7.73
CA VAL A 20 -10.32 -12.13 -8.58
C VAL A 20 -10.64 -11.87 -10.06
N ARG A 21 -11.82 -12.31 -10.54
CA ARG A 21 -12.27 -12.08 -11.91
C ARG A 21 -12.32 -10.57 -12.23
N ARG A 22 -12.87 -9.77 -11.33
CA ARG A 22 -12.96 -8.31 -11.52
C ARG A 22 -11.57 -7.67 -11.64
N ALA A 23 -10.62 -8.08 -10.81
CA ALA A 23 -9.24 -7.59 -10.87
C ALA A 23 -8.60 -7.94 -12.22
N VAL A 24 -8.64 -9.21 -12.63
CA VAL A 24 -8.10 -9.67 -13.92
C VAL A 24 -8.74 -8.95 -15.09
N ASP A 25 -10.08 -8.87 -15.14
CA ASP A 25 -10.81 -8.22 -16.23
C ASP A 25 -10.45 -6.73 -16.32
N SER A 26 -10.23 -6.05 -15.19
CA SER A 26 -9.83 -4.64 -15.18
C SER A 26 -8.43 -4.40 -15.74
N VAL A 27 -7.52 -5.36 -15.59
CA VAL A 27 -6.19 -5.32 -16.22
C VAL A 27 -6.29 -5.58 -17.71
N LEU A 28 -7.07 -6.58 -18.13
CA LEU A 28 -7.26 -6.92 -19.54
C LEU A 28 -8.03 -5.83 -20.32
N ALA A 29 -8.76 -4.96 -19.62
CA ALA A 29 -9.46 -3.81 -20.20
C ALA A 29 -8.60 -2.51 -20.25
N GLN A 30 -7.32 -2.57 -19.88
CA GLN A 30 -6.46 -1.40 -19.96
C GLN A 30 -6.22 -0.97 -21.40
N THR A 31 -6.13 0.35 -21.63
CA THR A 31 -5.82 0.92 -22.95
C THR A 31 -4.37 0.66 -23.38
N LEU A 32 -3.45 0.45 -22.43
CA LEU A 32 -2.11 -0.03 -22.69
C LEU A 32 -2.15 -1.55 -22.92
N THR A 33 -1.88 -2.00 -24.13
CA THR A 33 -1.94 -3.42 -24.51
C THR A 33 -0.60 -4.15 -24.39
N ASP A 34 0.52 -3.40 -24.36
CA ASP A 34 1.87 -3.97 -24.21
C ASP A 34 2.16 -4.27 -22.71
N LEU A 35 1.48 -5.26 -22.19
CA LEU A 35 1.59 -5.72 -20.82
C LEU A 35 1.61 -7.26 -20.71
N GLU A 36 2.23 -7.78 -19.66
CA GLU A 36 2.03 -9.13 -19.16
C GLU A 36 1.28 -9.10 -17.84
N LEU A 37 0.42 -10.09 -17.62
CA LEU A 37 -0.32 -10.27 -16.40
C LEU A 37 0.15 -11.53 -15.69
N LEU A 38 0.69 -11.36 -14.48
CA LEU A 38 1.07 -12.44 -13.57
C LEU A 38 0.06 -12.49 -12.42
N VAL A 39 -0.54 -13.65 -12.20
CA VAL A 39 -1.33 -13.90 -10.99
C VAL A 39 -0.58 -14.90 -10.14
N VAL A 40 -0.30 -14.57 -8.90
CA VAL A 40 0.40 -15.42 -7.94
C VAL A 40 -0.59 -15.99 -6.95
N ASP A 41 -0.96 -17.26 -7.12
CA ASP A 41 -1.80 -17.97 -6.17
C ASP A 41 -0.96 -18.37 -4.95
N ASP A 42 -1.24 -17.74 -3.83
CA ASP A 42 -0.56 -17.93 -2.54
C ASP A 42 -1.17 -19.11 -1.75
N GLY A 43 -1.35 -20.25 -2.41
CA GLY A 43 -1.84 -21.48 -1.80
C GLY A 43 -3.33 -21.50 -1.49
N SER A 44 -4.17 -20.99 -2.40
CA SER A 44 -5.63 -21.01 -2.26
C SER A 44 -6.20 -22.42 -2.10
N ARG A 45 -7.27 -22.51 -1.30
CA ARG A 45 -8.00 -23.73 -0.98
C ARG A 45 -9.44 -23.72 -1.53
N ASP A 46 -9.86 -22.61 -2.12
CA ASP A 46 -11.14 -22.41 -2.80
C ASP A 46 -10.98 -22.55 -4.31
N ALA A 47 -12.02 -22.23 -5.07
CA ALA A 47 -12.02 -22.31 -6.53
C ALA A 47 -11.20 -21.20 -7.25
N THR A 48 -10.29 -20.49 -6.56
CA THR A 48 -9.50 -19.41 -7.16
C THR A 48 -8.75 -19.87 -8.40
N ARG A 49 -8.09 -21.04 -8.36
CA ARG A 49 -7.32 -21.58 -9.49
C ARG A 49 -8.22 -21.94 -10.68
N ASP A 50 -9.40 -22.49 -10.40
CA ASP A 50 -10.35 -22.85 -11.44
C ASP A 50 -10.87 -21.61 -12.16
N VAL A 51 -11.15 -20.53 -11.42
CA VAL A 51 -11.52 -19.23 -11.98
C VAL A 51 -10.39 -18.69 -12.86
N LEU A 52 -9.14 -18.72 -12.38
CA LEU A 52 -7.98 -18.21 -13.12
C LEU A 52 -7.67 -19.05 -14.37
N ALA A 53 -7.86 -20.36 -14.33
CA ALA A 53 -7.65 -21.26 -15.47
C ALA A 53 -8.57 -20.90 -16.65
N THR A 54 -9.74 -20.31 -16.43
CA THR A 54 -10.65 -19.88 -17.52
C THR A 54 -10.05 -18.78 -18.41
N TYR A 55 -9.03 -18.08 -17.98
CA TYR A 55 -8.37 -17.03 -18.76
C TYR A 55 -7.35 -17.55 -19.76
N GLY A 56 -6.89 -18.80 -19.61
CA GLY A 56 -5.92 -19.43 -20.53
C GLY A 56 -4.64 -18.60 -20.68
N PRO A 57 -4.14 -18.38 -21.90
CA PRO A 57 -2.86 -17.71 -22.13
C PRO A 57 -2.88 -16.19 -21.89
N ARG A 58 -4.02 -15.59 -21.54
CA ARG A 58 -4.12 -14.15 -21.26
C ARG A 58 -3.46 -13.73 -19.95
N LEU A 59 -3.16 -14.69 -19.07
CA LEU A 59 -2.39 -14.49 -17.87
C LEU A 59 -1.42 -15.65 -17.65
N ARG A 60 -0.36 -15.40 -16.89
CA ARG A 60 0.56 -16.42 -16.41
C ARG A 60 0.28 -16.65 -14.92
N LEU A 61 -0.18 -17.85 -14.59
CA LEU A 61 -0.44 -18.27 -13.22
C LEU A 61 0.82 -18.82 -12.59
N LEU A 62 1.23 -18.24 -11.48
CA LEU A 62 2.30 -18.72 -10.60
C LEU A 62 1.65 -19.26 -9.32
N THR A 63 2.26 -20.27 -8.72
CA THR A 63 1.74 -20.89 -7.48
C THR A 63 2.84 -20.99 -6.43
N GLN A 64 2.47 -20.81 -5.18
CA GLN A 64 3.36 -21.01 -4.04
C GLN A 64 2.59 -21.53 -2.82
N ALA A 65 3.31 -22.03 -1.81
CA ALA A 65 2.73 -22.26 -0.49
C ALA A 65 2.40 -20.91 0.16
N ASN A 66 1.30 -20.86 0.94
CA ASN A 66 0.86 -19.60 1.55
C ASN A 66 1.95 -18.97 2.43
N ALA A 67 2.42 -17.81 2.02
CA ALA A 67 3.45 -17.03 2.70
C ALA A 67 3.04 -15.56 2.92
N GLY A 68 1.85 -15.18 2.45
CA GLY A 68 1.27 -13.86 2.60
C GLY A 68 1.49 -12.94 1.39
N PRO A 69 0.77 -11.80 1.33
CA PRO A 69 0.72 -10.94 0.15
C PRO A 69 2.08 -10.34 -0.23
N ALA A 70 2.93 -9.99 0.74
CA ALA A 70 4.28 -9.49 0.46
C ALA A 70 5.14 -10.53 -0.28
N ALA A 71 5.10 -11.80 0.16
CA ALA A 71 5.83 -12.89 -0.49
C ALA A 71 5.29 -13.17 -1.91
N ALA A 72 3.96 -13.16 -2.08
CA ALA A 72 3.34 -13.34 -3.39
C ALA A 72 3.69 -12.19 -4.36
N ARG A 73 3.66 -10.93 -3.91
CA ARG A 73 4.10 -9.78 -4.72
C ARG A 73 5.59 -9.88 -5.08
N ASN A 74 6.44 -10.29 -4.15
CA ASN A 74 7.86 -10.51 -4.41
C ASN A 74 8.12 -11.66 -5.39
N HIS A 75 7.34 -12.74 -5.31
CA HIS A 75 7.43 -13.82 -6.29
C HIS A 75 7.10 -13.29 -7.69
N GLY A 76 5.97 -12.58 -7.85
CA GLY A 76 5.62 -11.95 -9.11
C GLY A 76 6.66 -10.94 -9.59
N LEU A 77 7.25 -10.14 -8.70
CA LEU A 77 8.30 -9.18 -9.03
C LEU A 77 9.56 -9.86 -9.60
N ARG A 78 9.99 -10.98 -9.03
CA ARG A 78 11.13 -11.76 -9.55
C ARG A 78 10.87 -12.33 -10.94
N GLU A 79 9.64 -12.74 -11.20
CA GLU A 79 9.19 -13.33 -12.46
C GLU A 79 8.79 -12.29 -13.53
N ALA A 80 8.65 -11.02 -13.10
CA ALA A 80 8.27 -9.90 -13.97
C ALA A 80 9.35 -9.64 -15.04
N ARG A 81 8.88 -9.32 -16.26
CA ARG A 81 9.75 -9.01 -17.42
C ARG A 81 9.63 -7.55 -17.85
N GLY A 82 8.55 -6.87 -17.49
CA GLY A 82 8.26 -5.50 -17.88
C GLY A 82 9.31 -4.51 -17.38
N GLU A 83 9.45 -3.41 -18.09
CA GLU A 83 10.26 -2.26 -17.65
C GLU A 83 9.68 -1.66 -16.37
N TYR A 84 8.35 -1.62 -16.30
CA TYR A 84 7.60 -1.18 -15.12
C TYR A 84 6.87 -2.35 -14.48
N VAL A 85 6.63 -2.26 -13.18
CA VAL A 85 5.78 -3.22 -12.45
C VAL A 85 4.69 -2.46 -11.72
N ALA A 86 3.46 -2.94 -11.88
CA ALA A 86 2.29 -2.52 -11.10
C ALA A 86 1.78 -3.71 -10.28
N PHE A 87 1.25 -3.42 -9.10
CA PHE A 87 0.58 -4.41 -8.27
C PHE A 87 -0.91 -4.10 -8.22
N LEU A 88 -1.75 -5.12 -8.21
CA LEU A 88 -3.19 -4.99 -8.04
C LEU A 88 -3.66 -6.05 -7.05
N ASP A 89 -4.28 -5.65 -5.96
CA ASP A 89 -4.87 -6.60 -5.03
C ASP A 89 -6.09 -7.29 -5.67
N ALA A 90 -6.27 -8.57 -5.35
CA ALA A 90 -7.26 -9.41 -6.04
C ALA A 90 -8.71 -8.96 -5.87
N ASP A 91 -8.98 -8.12 -4.84
CA ASP A 91 -10.29 -7.54 -4.53
C ASP A 91 -10.48 -6.10 -5.06
N ASP A 92 -9.44 -5.52 -5.70
CA ASP A 92 -9.48 -4.19 -6.28
C ASP A 92 -9.75 -4.20 -7.80
N ALA A 93 -9.82 -3.02 -8.40
CA ALA A 93 -9.95 -2.87 -9.86
C ALA A 93 -9.32 -1.56 -10.34
N TRP A 94 -9.03 -1.49 -11.64
CA TRP A 94 -8.54 -0.29 -12.30
C TRP A 94 -9.54 0.24 -13.33
N LEU A 95 -9.54 1.57 -13.50
CA LEU A 95 -10.20 2.20 -14.65
C LEU A 95 -9.31 2.10 -15.89
N PRO A 96 -9.92 2.10 -17.09
CA PRO A 96 -9.19 1.99 -18.35
C PRO A 96 -8.08 2.96 -18.55
N GLY A 97 -7.22 3.37 -18.85
CA GLY A 97 -6.27 4.47 -18.97
C GLY A 97 -5.25 4.61 -17.85
N LYS A 98 -5.42 3.90 -16.72
CA LYS A 98 -4.50 4.01 -15.58
C LYS A 98 -3.05 3.73 -15.98
N LEU A 99 -2.77 2.57 -16.58
CA LEU A 99 -1.42 2.18 -16.94
C LEU A 99 -0.83 3.08 -18.03
N ALA A 100 -1.63 3.48 -19.03
CA ALA A 100 -1.18 4.38 -20.09
C ALA A 100 -0.74 5.74 -19.52
N GLN A 101 -1.52 6.33 -18.62
CA GLN A 101 -1.17 7.60 -17.99
C GLN A 101 0.08 7.50 -17.12
N GLN A 102 0.20 6.43 -16.33
CA GLN A 102 1.35 6.22 -15.45
C GLN A 102 2.65 5.97 -16.22
N VAL A 103 2.60 5.17 -17.30
CA VAL A 103 3.75 4.94 -18.18
C VAL A 103 4.17 6.24 -18.85
N ALA A 104 3.23 7.00 -19.43
CA ALA A 104 3.53 8.29 -20.05
C ALA A 104 4.19 9.28 -19.07
N LEU A 105 3.71 9.31 -17.82
CA LEU A 105 4.31 10.12 -16.75
C LEU A 105 5.76 9.71 -16.45
N LEU A 106 6.02 8.42 -16.25
CA LEU A 106 7.35 7.92 -15.93
C LEU A 106 8.31 8.03 -17.13
N ASP A 107 7.83 7.88 -18.36
CA ASP A 107 8.63 8.09 -19.57
C ASP A 107 9.06 9.56 -19.71
N ALA A 108 8.16 10.49 -19.41
CA ALA A 108 8.45 11.93 -19.45
C ALA A 108 9.34 12.41 -18.26
N ARG A 109 9.46 11.61 -17.18
CA ARG A 109 10.16 11.98 -15.95
C ARG A 109 11.19 10.90 -15.56
N PRO A 110 12.38 10.87 -16.19
CA PRO A 110 13.44 9.90 -15.86
C PRO A 110 13.95 10.01 -14.41
N ASP A 111 13.81 11.16 -13.79
CA ASP A 111 14.13 11.46 -12.38
C ASP A 111 13.15 10.83 -11.40
N VAL A 112 11.97 10.39 -11.89
CA VAL A 112 10.91 9.76 -11.10
C VAL A 112 10.97 8.24 -11.27
N GLY A 113 11.09 7.52 -10.16
CA GLY A 113 11.18 6.06 -10.18
C GLY A 113 9.86 5.35 -9.95
N PHE A 114 8.87 6.02 -9.36
CA PHE A 114 7.54 5.47 -9.14
C PHE A 114 6.47 6.56 -9.06
N CYS A 115 5.26 6.18 -9.41
CA CYS A 115 4.11 7.09 -9.34
C CYS A 115 2.87 6.36 -8.81
N SER A 116 1.88 7.12 -8.37
CA SER A 116 0.57 6.57 -8.03
C SER A 116 -0.58 7.38 -8.64
N THR A 117 -1.78 6.83 -8.56
CA THR A 117 -3.04 7.53 -8.83
C THR A 117 -3.80 7.74 -7.55
N ALA A 118 -4.73 8.69 -7.52
CA ALA A 118 -5.75 8.71 -6.48
C ALA A 118 -6.62 7.45 -6.55
N THR A 119 -7.30 7.14 -5.46
CA THR A 119 -8.07 5.91 -5.28
C THR A 119 -9.48 6.24 -4.88
N ARG A 120 -10.46 5.68 -5.59
CA ARG A 120 -11.85 5.65 -5.16
C ARG A 120 -12.08 4.46 -4.25
N VAL A 121 -12.68 4.68 -3.11
CA VAL A 121 -13.07 3.63 -2.17
C VAL A 121 -14.55 3.36 -2.30
N VAL A 122 -14.91 2.08 -2.47
CA VAL A 122 -16.30 1.64 -2.53
C VAL A 122 -16.53 0.53 -1.50
N ASP A 123 -17.79 0.33 -1.12
CA ASP A 123 -18.19 -0.84 -0.35
C ASP A 123 -18.39 -2.08 -1.24
N GLN A 124 -18.77 -3.22 -0.66
CA GLN A 124 -19.00 -4.45 -1.39
C GLN A 124 -20.17 -4.38 -2.39
N ALA A 125 -21.10 -3.45 -2.19
CA ALA A 125 -22.21 -3.19 -3.12
C ALA A 125 -21.81 -2.20 -4.24
N GLY A 126 -20.58 -1.66 -4.21
CA GLY A 126 -20.09 -0.69 -5.17
C GLY A 126 -20.49 0.76 -4.84
N ALA A 127 -21.12 1.01 -3.68
CA ALA A 127 -21.48 2.36 -3.28
C ALA A 127 -20.23 3.14 -2.80
N PRO A 128 -20.13 4.45 -3.12
CA PRO A 128 -18.99 5.27 -2.71
C PRO A 128 -18.80 5.28 -1.19
N ALA A 129 -17.60 5.00 -0.72
CA ALA A 129 -17.22 5.00 0.69
C ALA A 129 -16.11 6.02 1.01
N GLY A 130 -15.73 6.84 0.04
CA GLY A 130 -14.72 7.90 0.13
C GLY A 130 -13.69 7.84 -0.97
N ASP A 131 -12.77 8.81 -0.96
CA ASP A 131 -11.64 8.85 -1.86
C ASP A 131 -10.34 9.01 -1.06
N TRP A 132 -9.28 8.37 -1.54
CA TRP A 132 -7.93 8.57 -1.02
C TRP A 132 -7.14 9.35 -2.06
N PRO A 133 -6.91 10.66 -1.83
CA PRO A 133 -6.08 11.44 -2.71
C PRO A 133 -4.62 10.98 -2.59
N CYS A 134 -3.88 11.03 -3.68
CA CYS A 134 -2.42 11.03 -3.61
C CYS A 134 -1.90 12.46 -3.43
N CYS A 135 -0.65 12.62 -2.97
CA CYS A 135 -0.04 13.94 -2.86
C CYS A 135 0.17 14.54 -4.25
N ALA A 136 -0.48 15.67 -4.53
CA ALA A 136 -0.17 16.48 -5.70
C ALA A 136 1.13 17.25 -5.43
N GLY A 137 2.23 16.83 -6.04
CA GLY A 137 3.53 17.46 -5.90
C GLY A 137 4.67 16.45 -5.95
N ASP A 138 5.88 16.93 -6.24
CA ASP A 138 7.08 16.12 -6.42
C ASP A 138 7.68 15.61 -5.09
N GLU A 139 6.91 15.67 -4.00
CA GLU A 139 7.41 15.36 -2.66
C GLU A 139 6.63 14.26 -1.97
N PRO A 140 7.05 13.03 -2.05
CA PRO A 140 7.19 12.28 -0.82
C PRO A 140 8.66 12.10 -0.51
N MET A 141 9.23 13.06 0.15
CA MET A 141 10.43 12.83 0.91
C MET A 141 10.17 11.70 1.91
N PRO A 142 11.15 10.86 2.25
CA PRO A 142 10.96 9.81 3.26
C PRO A 142 10.32 10.32 4.53
N ASP A 143 10.63 11.55 4.93
CA ASP A 143 10.07 12.21 6.09
C ASP A 143 8.56 12.46 6.02
N LEU A 144 8.02 12.81 4.83
CA LEU A 144 6.58 12.95 4.65
C LEU A 144 5.86 11.61 4.89
N LEU A 145 6.43 10.51 4.42
CA LEU A 145 5.86 9.17 4.60
C LEU A 145 5.88 8.68 6.04
N PHE A 146 6.85 9.11 6.86
CA PHE A 146 6.81 8.88 8.30
C PHE A 146 5.66 9.63 9.00
N MET A 147 5.24 10.77 8.45
CA MET A 147 4.15 11.58 9.00
C MET A 147 2.79 11.26 8.37
N ARG A 148 2.80 10.84 7.12
CA ARG A 148 1.61 10.56 6.30
C ARG A 148 1.88 9.33 5.42
N SER A 149 1.78 8.15 6.00
CA SER A 149 2.03 6.89 5.27
C SER A 149 1.14 6.70 4.03
N ALA A 150 -0.04 7.32 4.01
CA ALA A 150 -0.95 7.32 2.87
C ALA A 150 -0.64 8.39 1.82
N ALA A 151 0.49 9.10 1.91
CA ALA A 151 0.83 10.18 0.97
C ALA A 151 1.06 9.68 -0.46
N VAL A 152 1.58 8.48 -0.64
CA VAL A 152 1.80 7.87 -1.96
C VAL A 152 0.48 7.35 -2.54
N SER A 153 -0.17 6.45 -1.83
CA SER A 153 -1.47 5.88 -2.17
C SER A 153 -1.97 5.13 -0.95
N GLY A 154 -3.26 5.06 -0.76
CA GLY A 154 -3.87 4.26 0.30
C GLY A 154 -3.82 2.76 0.05
N SER A 155 -3.40 2.33 -1.15
CA SER A 155 -3.28 0.93 -1.57
C SER A 155 -2.12 0.74 -2.55
N THR A 156 -1.46 -0.41 -2.49
CA THR A 156 -0.48 -0.86 -3.48
C THR A 156 -1.04 -0.86 -4.90
N SER A 157 -2.35 -1.08 -5.05
CA SER A 157 -3.05 -1.10 -6.33
C SER A 157 -2.97 0.23 -7.11
N GLY A 158 -2.65 1.35 -6.43
CA GLY A 158 -2.48 2.64 -7.08
C GLY A 158 -1.12 2.84 -7.76
N VAL A 159 -0.11 2.06 -7.42
CA VAL A 159 1.30 2.35 -7.74
C VAL A 159 1.77 1.66 -9.03
N LEU A 160 2.61 2.36 -9.81
CA LEU A 160 3.48 1.84 -10.86
C LEU A 160 4.92 2.27 -10.55
N ALA A 161 5.88 1.37 -10.68
CA ALA A 161 7.29 1.65 -10.40
C ALA A 161 8.22 1.03 -11.45
N ARG A 162 9.40 1.62 -11.64
CA ARG A 162 10.47 1.01 -12.44
C ARG A 162 10.89 -0.32 -11.80
N ARG A 163 10.85 -1.39 -12.57
CA ARG A 163 11.20 -2.74 -12.09
C ARG A 163 12.59 -2.80 -11.47
N ALA A 164 13.58 -2.19 -12.11
CA ALA A 164 14.95 -2.17 -11.60
C ALA A 164 15.03 -1.55 -10.19
N LEU A 165 14.29 -0.46 -9.94
CA LEU A 165 14.23 0.19 -8.64
C LEU A 165 13.62 -0.72 -7.55
N LEU A 166 12.54 -1.45 -7.89
CA LEU A 166 11.90 -2.39 -6.96
C LEU A 166 12.83 -3.53 -6.57
N LEU A 167 13.56 -4.10 -7.55
CA LEU A 167 14.53 -5.17 -7.33
C LEU A 167 15.71 -4.68 -6.49
N ASP A 168 16.26 -3.51 -6.81
CA ASP A 168 17.37 -2.89 -6.07
C ASP A 168 16.98 -2.53 -4.63
N ALA A 169 15.72 -2.17 -4.40
CA ALA A 169 15.17 -1.95 -3.06
C ALA A 169 14.93 -3.27 -2.30
N GLY A 170 15.03 -4.44 -2.92
CA GLY A 170 14.76 -5.74 -2.32
C GLY A 170 13.28 -6.09 -2.18
N GLY A 171 12.39 -5.40 -2.92
CA GLY A 171 10.94 -5.68 -2.89
C GLY A 171 10.28 -5.36 -1.54
N PHE A 172 9.18 -6.06 -1.25
CA PHE A 172 8.43 -5.95 0.01
C PHE A 172 9.14 -6.68 1.16
N ASP A 173 9.09 -6.15 2.37
CA ASP A 173 9.61 -6.85 3.56
C ASP A 173 8.59 -7.89 4.05
N GLU A 174 8.84 -9.16 3.76
CA GLU A 174 7.95 -10.28 4.09
C GLU A 174 7.78 -10.53 5.60
N ARG A 175 8.64 -9.95 6.43
CA ARG A 175 8.53 -10.02 7.89
C ARG A 175 7.46 -9.08 8.43
N LEU A 176 7.09 -8.05 7.66
CA LEU A 176 6.01 -7.14 8.01
C LEU A 176 4.67 -7.80 7.66
N ARG A 177 3.80 -7.90 8.64
CA ARG A 177 2.44 -8.43 8.47
C ARG A 177 1.42 -7.29 8.50
N GLY A 178 1.42 -6.48 7.47
CA GLY A 178 0.78 -5.18 7.34
C GLY A 178 1.83 -4.07 7.31
N PHE A 179 1.49 -2.93 6.73
CA PHE A 179 2.39 -1.79 6.52
C PHE A 179 3.61 -2.09 5.60
N GLU A 180 3.59 -3.21 4.87
CA GLU A 180 4.63 -3.57 3.90
C GLU A 180 4.72 -2.60 2.73
N ASP A 181 3.59 -2.02 2.34
CA ASP A 181 3.48 -1.07 1.24
C ASP A 181 4.11 0.28 1.62
N PRO A 182 3.69 0.97 2.71
CA PRO A 182 4.35 2.21 3.14
C PRO A 182 5.84 2.01 3.46
N ASP A 183 6.23 0.84 3.95
CA ASP A 183 7.63 0.50 4.16
C ASP A 183 8.42 0.53 2.85
N LEU A 184 7.88 -0.06 1.78
CA LEU A 184 8.51 -0.04 0.46
C LEU A 184 8.57 1.40 -0.08
N TRP A 185 7.48 2.18 0.04
CA TRP A 185 7.46 3.57 -0.44
C TRP A 185 8.48 4.46 0.29
N ILE A 186 8.69 4.27 1.59
CA ILE A 186 9.76 4.96 2.35
C ILE A 186 11.13 4.62 1.76
N ARG A 187 11.38 3.35 1.43
CA ARG A 187 12.68 2.93 0.85
C ARG A 187 12.88 3.42 -0.58
N LEU A 188 11.83 3.45 -1.40
CA LEU A 188 11.91 3.97 -2.77
C LEU A 188 12.11 5.49 -2.77
N SER A 189 11.32 6.23 -1.97
CA SER A 189 11.40 7.69 -1.91
C SER A 189 12.73 8.22 -1.38
N SER A 190 13.54 7.39 -0.71
CA SER A 190 14.91 7.74 -0.33
C SER A 190 15.93 7.62 -1.49
N ARG A 191 15.52 7.09 -2.63
CA ARG A 191 16.40 6.77 -3.76
C ARG A 191 16.03 7.51 -5.05
N THR A 192 14.79 7.97 -5.17
CA THR A 192 14.24 8.55 -6.40
C THR A 192 13.10 9.51 -6.12
N GLY A 193 12.75 10.33 -7.11
CA GLY A 193 11.53 11.13 -7.12
C GLY A 193 10.27 10.25 -7.21
N TYR A 194 9.17 10.84 -6.82
CA TYR A 194 7.82 10.30 -6.95
C TYR A 194 6.92 11.31 -7.64
N ALA A 195 5.93 10.85 -8.36
CA ALA A 195 4.89 11.70 -8.94
C ALA A 195 3.49 11.10 -8.71
N CYS A 196 2.49 11.96 -8.76
CA CYS A 196 1.10 11.59 -8.53
C CYS A 196 0.22 12.03 -9.69
N ILE A 197 -0.70 11.17 -10.10
CA ILE A 197 -1.82 11.47 -10.98
C ILE A 197 -3.04 11.67 -10.08
N PRO A 198 -3.59 12.89 -9.97
CA PRO A 198 -4.68 13.19 -9.04
C PRO A 198 -6.02 12.55 -9.44
N GLU A 199 -6.12 11.99 -10.64
CA GLU A 199 -7.30 11.27 -11.09
C GLU A 199 -7.45 9.94 -10.35
N ALA A 200 -8.67 9.64 -9.88
CA ALA A 200 -8.98 8.38 -9.18
C ALA A 200 -9.15 7.23 -10.18
N LEU A 201 -8.04 6.62 -10.59
CA LEU A 201 -7.97 5.53 -11.56
C LEU A 201 -7.88 4.13 -10.90
N THR A 202 -7.79 4.06 -9.60
CA THR A 202 -7.83 2.84 -8.79
C THR A 202 -9.14 2.80 -8.01
N VAL A 203 -9.78 1.63 -7.96
CA VAL A 203 -10.98 1.37 -7.19
C VAL A 203 -10.67 0.30 -6.15
N VAL A 204 -10.72 0.69 -4.88
CA VAL A 204 -10.52 -0.20 -3.73
C VAL A 204 -11.86 -0.59 -3.14
N VAL A 205 -12.08 -1.88 -2.92
CA VAL A 205 -13.27 -2.39 -2.29
C VAL A 205 -13.03 -2.65 -0.81
N ARG A 206 -13.75 -1.95 0.03
CA ARG A 206 -13.67 -2.15 1.48
C ARG A 206 -14.37 -3.44 1.88
N THR A 207 -13.56 -4.43 2.31
CA THR A 207 -14.08 -5.73 2.77
C THR A 207 -13.95 -5.81 4.29
N PRO A 208 -15.02 -6.12 5.04
CA PRO A 208 -14.93 -6.41 6.46
C PRO A 208 -13.96 -7.56 6.73
N GLY A 209 -13.12 -7.43 7.77
CA GLY A 209 -12.14 -8.47 8.11
C GLY A 209 -10.84 -8.44 7.29
N SER A 210 -10.61 -7.39 6.49
CA SER A 210 -9.33 -7.19 5.80
C SER A 210 -8.14 -7.12 6.75
N VAL A 211 -6.93 -7.40 6.26
CA VAL A 211 -5.68 -7.36 7.05
C VAL A 211 -5.51 -6.02 7.77
N SER A 212 -5.91 -4.92 7.14
CA SER A 212 -5.86 -3.56 7.69
C SER A 212 -6.80 -3.34 8.87
N SER A 213 -7.79 -4.19 9.09
CA SER A 213 -8.70 -4.10 10.24
C SER A 213 -8.09 -4.59 11.56
N HIS A 214 -6.98 -5.35 11.52
CA HIS A 214 -6.33 -5.86 12.73
C HIS A 214 -5.35 -4.85 13.32
N LEU A 215 -5.86 -3.84 14.02
CA LEU A 215 -5.11 -2.68 14.51
C LEU A 215 -3.84 -3.02 15.32
N PRO A 216 -3.81 -3.99 16.26
CA PRO A 216 -2.59 -4.32 17.00
C PRO A 216 -1.44 -4.76 16.10
N ARG A 217 -1.76 -5.56 15.07
CA ARG A 217 -0.78 -6.05 14.08
C ARG A 217 -0.27 -4.92 13.19
N MET A 218 -1.17 -4.10 12.67
CA MET A 218 -0.83 -2.93 11.85
C MET A 218 0.07 -1.97 12.61
N ARG A 219 -0.28 -1.64 13.86
CA ARG A 219 0.52 -0.79 14.74
C ARG A 219 1.93 -1.36 14.95
N ALA A 220 2.05 -2.65 15.25
CA ALA A 220 3.35 -3.29 15.45
C ALA A 220 4.22 -3.22 14.19
N ALA A 221 3.64 -3.50 13.01
CA ALA A 221 4.31 -3.42 11.72
C ALA A 221 4.76 -1.98 11.39
N THR A 222 3.90 -0.98 11.64
CA THR A 222 4.25 0.45 11.45
C THR A 222 5.47 0.84 12.28
N LEU A 223 5.47 0.51 13.57
CA LEU A 223 6.60 0.85 14.45
C LEU A 223 7.88 0.08 14.08
N ALA A 224 7.75 -1.16 13.61
CA ALA A 224 8.88 -1.95 13.12
C ALA A 224 9.48 -1.32 11.85
N SER A 225 8.64 -0.95 10.88
CA SER A 225 9.05 -0.23 9.67
C SER A 225 9.72 1.10 9.99
N PHE A 226 9.12 1.92 10.87
CA PHE A 226 9.69 3.21 11.27
C PHE A 226 11.06 3.05 11.95
N ARG A 227 11.24 2.02 12.78
CA ARG A 227 12.52 1.72 13.42
C ARG A 227 13.56 1.29 12.39
N LYS A 228 13.21 0.38 11.51
CA LYS A 228 14.07 -0.13 10.44
C LYS A 228 14.56 0.99 9.52
N ASN A 229 13.64 1.87 9.11
CA ASN A 229 13.90 2.91 8.12
C ASN A 229 14.40 4.23 8.73
N ARG A 230 14.60 4.32 10.05
CA ARG A 230 15.05 5.56 10.73
C ARG A 230 16.33 6.13 10.11
N ALA A 231 17.24 5.27 9.68
CA ALA A 231 18.51 5.68 9.08
C ALA A 231 18.36 6.38 7.72
N LEU A 232 17.21 6.22 7.03
CA LEU A 232 16.92 6.91 5.77
C LEU A 232 16.55 8.39 5.98
N LEU A 233 16.13 8.77 7.18
CA LEU A 233 15.89 10.17 7.51
C LEU A 233 17.22 10.96 7.54
N PRO A 234 17.22 12.26 7.19
CA PRO A 234 18.32 13.16 7.45
C PRO A 234 18.75 13.13 8.93
N ALA A 235 20.04 13.25 9.23
CA ALA A 235 20.57 13.11 10.59
C ALA A 235 19.82 13.98 11.61
N ALA A 236 19.52 15.24 11.25
CA ALA A 236 18.78 16.17 12.11
C ALA A 236 17.35 15.69 12.45
N ARG A 237 16.76 14.81 11.64
CA ARG A 237 15.38 14.28 11.81
C ARG A 237 15.34 12.92 12.50
N ARG A 238 16.45 12.26 12.73
CA ARG A 238 16.50 10.95 13.40
C ARG A 238 16.21 11.00 14.92
N GLY A 239 16.11 12.17 15.50
CA GLY A 239 15.85 12.41 16.92
C GLY A 239 14.39 12.74 17.22
N ALA A 240 14.13 14.00 17.58
CA ALA A 240 12.80 14.49 18.01
C ALA A 240 11.72 14.30 16.92
N TYR A 241 12.06 14.56 15.67
CA TYR A 241 11.13 14.36 14.54
C TYR A 241 10.68 12.90 14.44
N TRP A 242 11.62 11.94 14.47
CA TRP A 242 11.28 10.50 14.41
C TRP A 242 10.40 10.06 15.59
N ARG A 243 10.69 10.56 16.81
CA ARG A 243 9.83 10.29 17.97
C ARG A 243 8.43 10.87 17.78
N ALA A 244 8.32 12.08 17.22
CA ALA A 244 7.04 12.72 16.93
C ALA A 244 6.25 11.95 15.85
N ALA A 245 6.92 11.40 14.84
CA ALA A 245 6.29 10.55 13.83
C ALA A 245 5.72 9.26 14.46
N CYS A 246 6.52 8.57 15.28
CA CYS A 246 6.05 7.39 16.02
C CYS A 246 4.88 7.72 16.96
N ALA A 247 4.91 8.83 17.66
CA ALA A 247 3.83 9.27 18.54
C ALA A 247 2.57 9.62 17.75
N GLY A 248 2.71 10.22 16.56
CA GLY A 248 1.60 10.48 15.65
C GLY A 248 0.90 9.21 15.20
N ALA A 249 1.66 8.24 14.70
CA ALA A 249 1.12 6.95 14.29
C ALA A 249 0.41 6.23 15.45
N LEU A 250 1.00 6.24 16.65
CA LEU A 250 0.37 5.67 17.84
C LEU A 250 -0.95 6.37 18.21
N ALA A 251 -1.00 7.70 18.11
CA ALA A 251 -2.22 8.48 18.38
C ALA A 251 -3.32 8.15 17.36
N ASP A 252 -2.96 7.93 16.09
CA ASP A 252 -3.95 7.54 15.06
C ASP A 252 -4.48 6.13 15.30
N TYR A 253 -3.62 5.15 15.64
CA TYR A 253 -4.07 3.82 16.07
C TYR A 253 -4.92 3.87 17.34
N ALA A 254 -4.60 4.75 18.29
CA ALA A 254 -5.41 4.96 19.49
C ALA A 254 -6.81 5.45 19.15
N LYS A 255 -6.95 6.42 18.24
CA LYS A 255 -8.27 6.90 17.74
C LYS A 255 -9.03 5.78 17.04
N MET A 256 -8.35 5.01 16.17
CA MET A 256 -8.98 3.90 15.45
C MET A 256 -9.51 2.84 16.42
N ALA A 257 -8.71 2.43 17.41
CA ALA A 257 -9.13 1.50 18.44
C ALA A 257 -10.32 2.02 19.25
N TRP A 258 -10.28 3.28 19.65
CA TRP A 258 -11.35 3.92 20.39
C TRP A 258 -12.66 3.95 19.62
N ARG A 259 -12.62 4.31 18.31
CA ARG A 259 -13.79 4.32 17.41
C ARG A 259 -14.36 2.92 17.19
N ALA A 260 -13.49 1.90 17.19
CA ALA A 260 -13.88 0.50 17.11
C ALA A 260 -14.44 -0.08 18.43
N GLY A 261 -14.51 0.72 19.51
CA GLY A 261 -14.98 0.30 20.82
C GLY A 261 -13.91 -0.35 21.71
N ASP A 262 -12.70 -0.53 21.22
CA ASP A 262 -11.56 -1.07 21.99
C ASP A 262 -10.91 0.03 22.83
N ARG A 263 -11.60 0.38 23.91
CA ARG A 263 -11.19 1.45 24.81
C ARG A 263 -9.86 1.17 25.52
N ARG A 264 -9.57 -0.09 25.80
CA ARG A 264 -8.34 -0.50 26.49
C ARG A 264 -7.11 -0.20 25.65
N HIS A 265 -7.07 -0.64 24.41
CA HIS A 265 -5.98 -0.31 23.49
C HIS A 265 -5.96 1.19 23.16
N GLY A 266 -7.12 1.83 22.96
CA GLY A 266 -7.19 3.25 22.72
C GLY A 266 -6.45 4.07 23.79
N LEU A 267 -6.75 3.87 25.06
CA LEU A 267 -6.09 4.54 26.19
C LEU A 267 -4.59 4.19 26.30
N ALA A 268 -4.26 2.91 26.21
CA ALA A 268 -2.87 2.45 26.33
C ALA A 268 -1.96 3.05 25.25
N TRP A 269 -2.43 3.06 24.00
CA TRP A 269 -1.65 3.60 22.87
C TRP A 269 -1.58 5.12 22.88
N ALA A 270 -2.62 5.83 23.35
CA ALA A 270 -2.58 7.26 23.55
C ALA A 270 -1.57 7.64 24.65
N ALA A 271 -1.54 6.91 25.76
CA ALA A 271 -0.55 7.12 26.83
C ALA A 271 0.89 6.85 26.32
N GLU A 272 1.10 5.76 25.56
CA GLU A 272 2.41 5.47 24.95
C GLU A 272 2.83 6.57 23.97
N ALA A 273 1.92 7.11 23.16
CA ALA A 273 2.20 8.22 22.25
C ALA A 273 2.66 9.47 23.01
N LEU A 274 2.01 9.80 24.14
CA LEU A 274 2.38 10.93 24.99
C LEU A 274 3.80 10.75 25.57
N LEU A 275 4.12 9.56 26.06
CA LEU A 275 5.46 9.25 26.63
C LEU A 275 6.57 9.33 25.58
N ARG A 276 6.29 9.00 24.31
CA ARG A 276 7.30 9.05 23.24
C ARG A 276 7.66 10.45 22.76
N ALA A 277 6.73 11.39 22.80
CA ALA A 277 6.94 12.77 22.35
C ALA A 277 6.18 13.80 23.20
N PRO A 278 6.55 13.95 24.48
CA PRO A 278 5.81 14.82 25.41
C PRO A 278 5.88 16.31 25.01
N LEU A 279 7.00 16.76 24.43
CA LEU A 279 7.23 18.16 24.06
C LEU A 279 6.80 18.51 22.62
N GLY A 280 6.75 17.56 21.69
CA GLY A 280 6.42 17.81 20.30
C GLY A 280 4.89 17.81 20.05
N ARG A 281 4.30 16.63 20.01
CA ARG A 281 2.85 16.44 19.86
C ARG A 281 2.10 16.27 21.20
N GLY A 282 2.80 16.47 22.31
CA GLY A 282 2.29 16.18 23.65
C GLY A 282 0.96 16.84 23.97
N ARG A 283 0.77 18.12 23.61
CA ARG A 283 -0.51 18.83 23.84
C ARG A 283 -1.67 18.17 23.07
N LEU A 284 -1.47 17.80 21.81
CA LEU A 284 -2.49 17.14 21.00
C LEU A 284 -2.83 15.75 21.52
N VAL A 285 -1.80 14.98 21.90
CA VAL A 285 -1.96 13.62 22.43
C VAL A 285 -2.57 13.66 23.83
N ALA A 286 -2.18 14.61 24.68
CA ALA A 286 -2.79 14.81 25.99
C ALA A 286 -4.27 15.19 25.87
N GLY A 287 -4.63 16.09 24.93
CA GLY A 287 -6.02 16.42 24.62
C GLY A 287 -6.81 15.19 24.16
N LEU A 288 -6.23 14.35 23.30
CA LEU A 288 -6.83 13.10 22.87
C LEU A 288 -7.08 12.16 24.06
N LEU A 289 -6.08 11.97 24.92
CA LEU A 289 -6.18 11.11 26.10
C LEU A 289 -7.25 11.62 27.07
N LEU A 290 -7.30 12.92 27.32
CA LEU A 290 -8.34 13.53 28.14
C LEU A 290 -9.75 13.36 27.56
N ALA A 291 -9.91 13.51 26.24
CA ALA A 291 -11.18 13.27 25.57
C ALA A 291 -11.64 11.81 25.72
N MET A 292 -10.70 10.86 25.57
CA MET A 292 -10.96 9.43 25.80
C MET A 292 -11.37 9.14 27.25
N LEU A 293 -10.66 9.70 28.25
CA LEU A 293 -10.98 9.52 29.67
C LEU A 293 -12.35 10.11 30.04
N ARG A 294 -12.79 11.16 29.35
CA ARG A 294 -14.13 11.75 29.49
C ARG A 294 -15.21 11.00 28.70
N GLY A 295 -14.87 9.91 28.00
CA GLY A 295 -15.81 9.13 27.21
C GLY A 295 -16.32 9.83 25.95
N GLN A 296 -15.65 10.89 25.49
CA GLN A 296 -16.07 11.65 24.31
C GLN A 296 -15.96 10.81 23.02
N ARG A 297 -16.85 11.05 22.05
CA ARG A 297 -16.72 10.54 20.69
C ARG A 297 -15.57 11.28 19.99
N LEU A 298 -14.68 10.54 19.35
CA LEU A 298 -13.50 11.07 18.65
C LEU A 298 -13.68 11.04 17.14
#